data_bc1408f191a355b7fe1eaedcd7d22962
#
_entry.id   bc1408f191a355b7fe1eaedcd7d22962
#
_cell.length_a   1.000
_cell.length_b   1.000
_cell.length_c   1.000
_cell.angle_alpha   90.00
_cell.angle_beta   90.00
_cell.angle_gamma   90.00
#
_symmetry.space_group_name_H-M   'P 1'
#
loop_
_entity.id
_entity.type
_entity.pdbx_description
1 polymer ?
#
loop_
_entity_poly.entity_id
_entity_poly.type
_entity_poly.pdbx_seq_one_letter_code
_entity_poly.pdbx_strand_id
1 'polypeptide(L)'
;MRNLLTYKDQFHTLGTLAGWEEQLTVGKGRAYGVEWMVRKQAKRWNASFGYTLSWSNRQFDEIDNGRRFPSRYDNRHKLNLTFTHKLSPKVELTAAWTYSSGNHLTISVENYEPVQPVIPPRLQMEGYGYPDNWSPNGFEETLNAYGRRNNYQLPPYHRLDVGVIICRPKARGRMEIWQVGLYNAYCRMNPLYVIKDGRRGNYYPLSNTPRQSYVYRPVFKQVGIVPAIPSISYTYQF
;
A
#
# COMPACT_ATOMS: atom_id res chain seq x y z
N MET A 1 1.95 23.55 4.33
CA MET A 1 0.56 23.41 3.86
C MET A 1 -0.36 23.72 5.03
N ARG A 2 -1.40 24.53 4.80
CA ARG A 2 -2.44 24.85 5.79
C ARG A 2 -3.79 24.42 5.21
N ASN A 3 -4.77 24.22 6.09
CA ASN A 3 -6.14 23.84 5.70
C ASN A 3 -6.21 22.51 4.93
N LEU A 4 -5.48 21.51 5.38
CA LEU A 4 -5.63 20.15 4.88
C LEU A 4 -6.92 19.56 5.42
N LEU A 5 -7.75 19.00 4.54
CA LEU A 5 -8.97 18.30 4.90
C LEU A 5 -8.74 16.79 4.93
N THR A 6 -9.31 16.13 5.94
CA THR A 6 -9.34 14.66 6.02
C THR A 6 -10.53 14.23 6.86
N TYR A 7 -10.94 12.97 6.70
CA TYR A 7 -11.96 12.37 7.57
C TYR A 7 -11.38 12.11 8.97
N LYS A 8 -12.17 12.39 9.99
CA LYS A 8 -11.82 12.12 11.40
C LYS A 8 -11.60 10.62 11.60
N ASP A 9 -12.50 9.82 11.05
CA ASP A 9 -12.36 8.36 11.03
C ASP A 9 -11.88 7.88 9.66
N GLN A 10 -10.95 6.91 9.65
CA GLN A 10 -10.41 6.32 8.41
C GLN A 10 -11.31 5.24 7.82
N PHE A 11 -12.17 4.65 8.65
CA PHE A 11 -12.95 3.47 8.33
C PHE A 11 -14.43 3.79 8.26
N HIS A 12 -14.73 4.97 7.74
CA HIS A 12 -16.07 5.45 7.65
C HIS A 12 -16.95 4.49 6.86
N THR A 13 -17.86 3.85 7.56
CA THR A 13 -18.96 3.11 6.94
C THR A 13 -19.93 4.14 6.37
N LEU A 14 -20.15 4.12 5.06
CA LEU A 14 -21.16 4.86 4.33
C LEU A 14 -22.57 4.51 4.89
N GLY A 15 -22.93 4.98 6.06
CA GLY A 15 -24.16 4.59 6.70
C GLY A 15 -24.53 5.35 7.97
N THR A 16 -23.66 6.23 8.44
CA THR A 16 -24.01 7.12 9.54
C THR A 16 -24.91 8.24 9.04
N LEU A 17 -26.01 8.48 9.76
CA LEU A 17 -26.97 9.56 9.50
C LEU A 17 -26.40 10.99 9.64
N ALA A 18 -25.14 11.11 10.10
CA ALA A 18 -24.40 12.36 10.17
C ALA A 18 -23.92 12.79 8.78
N GLY A 19 -24.06 14.06 8.45
CA GLY A 19 -23.60 14.61 7.19
C GLY A 19 -22.09 14.41 7.01
N TRP A 20 -21.63 14.18 5.78
CA TRP A 20 -20.21 13.99 5.48
C TRP A 20 -19.32 15.16 5.92
N GLU A 21 -19.88 16.35 6.03
CA GLU A 21 -19.20 17.59 6.45
C GLU A 21 -18.76 17.53 7.93
N GLU A 22 -19.60 16.97 8.81
CA GLU A 22 -19.29 16.83 10.24
C GLU A 22 -18.15 15.85 10.51
N GLN A 23 -17.84 15.04 9.55
CA GLN A 23 -16.82 14.01 9.62
C GLN A 23 -15.45 14.48 9.14
N LEU A 24 -15.40 15.70 8.59
CA LEU A 24 -14.15 16.31 8.14
C LEU A 24 -13.49 17.08 9.28
N THR A 25 -12.17 17.03 9.28
CA THR A 25 -11.32 17.86 10.15
C THR A 25 -10.28 18.59 9.33
N VAL A 26 -9.88 19.75 9.82
CA VAL A 26 -8.89 20.63 9.20
C VAL A 26 -7.57 20.53 9.93
N GLY A 27 -6.48 20.39 9.18
CA GLY A 27 -5.16 20.27 9.76
C GLY A 27 -4.06 20.96 8.97
N LYS A 28 -2.85 20.69 9.39
CA LYS A 28 -1.61 21.26 8.85
C LYS A 28 -0.70 20.14 8.37
N GLY A 29 0.12 20.42 7.35
CA GLY A 29 1.14 19.52 6.87
C GLY A 29 2.47 20.23 6.65
N ARG A 30 3.55 19.48 6.82
CA ARG A 30 4.91 19.90 6.47
C ARG A 30 5.53 18.85 5.58
N ALA A 31 6.12 19.29 4.47
CA ALA A 31 6.92 18.44 3.60
C ALA A 31 8.21 19.20 3.26
N TYR A 32 9.34 18.53 3.36
CA TYR A 32 10.66 19.05 3.00
C TYR A 32 11.58 17.91 2.64
N GLY A 33 12.62 18.22 1.90
CA GLY A 33 13.57 17.20 1.45
C GLY A 33 14.72 17.78 0.68
N VAL A 34 15.60 16.89 0.26
CA VAL A 34 16.76 17.19 -0.58
C VAL A 34 16.77 16.20 -1.74
N GLU A 35 17.06 16.70 -2.92
CA GLU A 35 17.17 15.90 -4.13
C GLU A 35 18.54 16.07 -4.76
N TRP A 36 19.15 14.95 -5.13
CA TRP A 36 20.39 14.92 -5.89
C TRP A 36 20.18 14.20 -7.20
N MET A 37 20.72 14.77 -8.25
CA MET A 37 20.71 14.15 -9.56
C MET A 37 22.10 14.22 -10.17
N VAL A 38 22.63 13.08 -10.56
CA VAL A 38 23.90 12.97 -11.29
C VAL A 38 23.64 12.29 -12.61
N ARG A 39 24.08 12.90 -13.70
CA ARG A 39 23.99 12.31 -15.04
C ARG A 39 25.39 12.33 -15.67
N LYS A 40 25.78 11.18 -16.20
CA LYS A 40 26.99 11.04 -16.95
C LYS A 40 26.67 10.49 -18.34
N GLN A 41 27.16 11.20 -19.35
CA GLN A 41 27.02 10.81 -20.73
C GLN A 41 28.44 10.57 -21.32
N ALA A 42 28.62 9.39 -21.88
CA ALA A 42 29.84 8.99 -22.54
C ALA A 42 29.55 8.50 -23.96
N LYS A 43 30.57 8.25 -24.74
CA LYS A 43 30.44 7.87 -26.16
C LYS A 43 29.62 6.63 -26.40
N ARG A 44 29.65 5.64 -25.48
CA ARG A 44 28.97 4.36 -25.61
C ARG A 44 27.97 4.06 -24.50
N TRP A 45 27.90 4.88 -23.47
CA TRP A 45 26.96 4.65 -22.36
C TRP A 45 26.50 5.96 -21.75
N ASN A 46 25.29 5.89 -21.23
CA ASN A 46 24.68 6.97 -20.45
C ASN A 46 24.20 6.38 -19.13
N ALA A 47 24.42 7.09 -18.05
CA ALA A 47 23.89 6.74 -16.74
C ALA A 47 23.30 7.97 -16.08
N SER A 48 22.17 7.78 -15.37
CA SER A 48 21.65 8.79 -14.48
C SER A 48 21.32 8.17 -13.13
N PHE A 49 21.62 8.88 -12.08
CA PHE A 49 21.34 8.55 -10.72
C PHE A 49 20.57 9.70 -10.08
N GLY A 50 19.41 9.42 -9.55
CA GLY A 50 18.60 10.34 -8.78
C GLY A 50 18.37 9.80 -7.38
N TYR A 51 18.53 10.63 -6.37
CA TYR A 51 18.20 10.31 -4.98
C TYR A 51 17.41 11.44 -4.35
N THR A 52 16.30 11.09 -3.73
CA THR A 52 15.45 11.99 -2.97
C THR A 52 15.40 11.52 -1.52
N LEU A 53 15.74 12.41 -0.61
CA LEU A 53 15.50 12.25 0.83
C LEU A 53 14.44 13.25 1.24
N SER A 54 13.26 12.76 1.69
CA SER A 54 12.13 13.64 1.99
C SER A 54 11.40 13.21 3.25
N TRP A 55 10.75 14.19 3.89
CA TRP A 55 9.88 14.01 5.05
C TRP A 55 8.53 14.65 4.76
N SER A 56 7.46 13.95 5.07
CA SER A 56 6.10 14.46 4.93
C SER A 56 5.28 14.09 6.15
N ASN A 57 4.89 15.09 6.94
CA ASN A 57 4.14 14.89 8.18
C ASN A 57 2.84 15.70 8.14
N ARG A 58 1.83 15.19 8.84
CA ARG A 58 0.52 15.82 9.01
C ARG A 58 0.18 15.95 10.49
N GLN A 59 -0.67 16.92 10.80
CA GLN A 59 -1.17 17.17 12.16
C GLN A 59 -2.59 17.70 12.07
N PHE A 60 -3.49 17.08 12.85
CA PHE A 60 -4.89 17.46 12.99
C PHE A 60 -5.23 17.42 14.46
N ASP A 61 -5.92 18.42 14.97
CA ASP A 61 -6.18 18.52 16.40
C ASP A 61 -7.11 17.41 16.91
N GLU A 62 -8.03 16.95 16.09
CA GLU A 62 -8.99 15.88 16.41
C GLU A 62 -8.47 14.46 16.10
N ILE A 63 -7.28 14.32 15.56
CA ILE A 63 -6.67 13.01 15.21
C ILE A 63 -5.41 12.83 16.04
N ASP A 64 -5.23 11.62 16.61
CA ASP A 64 -4.08 11.24 17.41
C ASP A 64 -3.78 12.22 18.55
N ASN A 65 -4.80 12.83 19.15
CA ASN A 65 -4.68 13.87 20.19
C ASN A 65 -3.80 15.05 19.74
N GLY A 66 -3.93 15.49 18.50
CA GLY A 66 -3.16 16.60 17.95
C GLY A 66 -1.68 16.30 17.67
N ARG A 67 -1.25 15.06 17.80
CA ARG A 67 0.14 14.65 17.53
C ARG A 67 0.41 14.58 16.02
N ARG A 68 1.67 14.82 15.65
CA ARG A 68 2.12 14.66 14.28
C ARG A 68 2.27 13.19 13.93
N PHE A 69 1.87 12.83 12.72
CA PHE A 69 2.04 11.50 12.15
C PHE A 69 2.56 11.58 10.71
N PRO A 70 3.25 10.56 10.20
CA PRO A 70 3.74 10.53 8.83
C PRO A 70 2.57 10.56 7.84
N SER A 71 2.74 11.24 6.72
CA SER A 71 1.80 11.12 5.59
C SER A 71 1.83 9.69 5.05
N ARG A 72 0.73 9.22 4.47
CA ARG A 72 0.68 7.93 3.77
C ARG A 72 1.82 7.76 2.77
N TYR A 73 2.22 8.83 2.11
CA TYR A 73 3.26 8.85 1.09
C TYR A 73 4.59 9.43 1.59
N ASP A 74 4.87 9.33 2.90
CA ASP A 74 6.19 9.66 3.47
C ASP A 74 7.21 8.59 3.09
N ASN A 75 7.56 8.57 1.80
CA ASN A 75 8.62 7.69 1.29
C ASN A 75 9.96 8.38 1.53
N ARG A 76 10.57 8.10 2.67
CA ARG A 76 11.79 8.76 3.14
C ARG A 76 12.91 8.75 2.12
N HIS A 77 13.13 7.62 1.46
CA HIS A 77 14.19 7.40 0.49
C HIS A 77 13.61 6.97 -0.84
N LYS A 78 13.98 7.67 -1.91
CA LYS A 78 13.68 7.29 -3.29
C LYS A 78 14.97 7.33 -4.09
N LEU A 79 15.26 6.24 -4.82
CA LEU A 79 16.38 6.13 -5.72
C LEU A 79 15.89 5.74 -7.11
N ASN A 80 16.45 6.39 -8.11
CA ASN A 80 16.25 6.04 -9.51
C ASN A 80 17.61 5.95 -10.19
N LEU A 81 17.90 4.80 -10.76
CA LEU A 81 19.11 4.54 -11.53
C LEU A 81 18.70 4.14 -12.93
N THR A 82 19.20 4.84 -13.95
CA THR A 82 19.03 4.43 -15.34
C THR A 82 20.39 4.25 -15.99
N PHE A 83 20.49 3.22 -16.79
CA PHE A 83 21.71 2.89 -17.52
C PHE A 83 21.38 2.48 -18.94
N THR A 84 22.11 3.02 -19.89
CA THR A 84 22.00 2.70 -21.31
C THR A 84 23.40 2.45 -21.87
N HIS A 85 23.58 1.34 -22.57
CA HIS A 85 24.87 0.97 -23.17
C HIS A 85 24.71 0.57 -24.63
N LYS A 86 25.41 1.27 -25.52
CA LYS A 86 25.51 0.94 -26.93
C LYS A 86 26.57 -0.16 -27.15
N LEU A 87 26.11 -1.41 -27.27
CA LEU A 87 26.97 -2.55 -27.59
C LEU A 87 27.56 -2.42 -29.00
N SER A 88 26.71 -1.96 -29.93
CA SER A 88 27.10 -1.72 -31.32
C SER A 88 26.25 -0.56 -31.88
N PRO A 89 26.55 -0.07 -33.09
CA PRO A 89 25.69 0.92 -33.76
C PRO A 89 24.21 0.46 -33.94
N LYS A 90 23.98 -0.84 -33.85
CA LYS A 90 22.64 -1.45 -34.06
C LYS A 90 22.00 -1.97 -32.79
N VAL A 91 22.72 -2.12 -31.69
CA VAL A 91 22.21 -2.76 -30.46
C VAL A 91 22.53 -1.89 -29.26
N GLU A 92 21.48 -1.58 -28.51
CA GLU A 92 21.54 -0.81 -27.28
C GLU A 92 20.87 -1.59 -26.13
N LEU A 93 21.55 -1.69 -24.99
CA LEU A 93 21.01 -2.25 -23.75
C LEU A 93 20.52 -1.13 -22.87
N THR A 94 19.38 -1.35 -22.22
CA THR A 94 18.80 -0.43 -21.26
C THR A 94 18.53 -1.15 -19.94
N ALA A 95 18.77 -0.47 -18.84
CA ALA A 95 18.41 -0.93 -17.50
C ALA A 95 17.90 0.26 -16.69
N ALA A 96 16.84 0.03 -15.92
CA ALA A 96 16.30 1.01 -14.99
C ALA A 96 16.03 0.32 -13.65
N TRP A 97 16.57 0.88 -12.58
CA TRP A 97 16.29 0.40 -11.23
C TRP A 97 15.69 1.51 -10.38
N THR A 98 14.60 1.17 -9.72
CA THR A 98 13.88 2.10 -8.85
C THR A 98 13.77 1.49 -7.46
N TYR A 99 14.00 2.31 -6.45
CA TYR A 99 13.77 1.99 -5.04
C TYR A 99 12.98 3.10 -4.39
N SER A 100 12.06 2.73 -3.51
CA SER A 100 11.35 3.67 -2.64
C SER A 100 11.10 3.00 -1.29
N SER A 101 11.36 3.68 -0.18
CA SER A 101 10.87 3.23 1.11
C SER A 101 9.34 3.12 1.09
N GLY A 102 8.80 2.15 1.84
CA GLY A 102 7.40 1.81 1.77
C GLY A 102 6.47 2.94 2.22
N ASN A 103 5.25 2.92 1.72
CA ASN A 103 4.16 3.79 2.16
C ASN A 103 3.75 3.47 3.59
N HIS A 104 3.16 4.44 4.28
CA HIS A 104 2.57 4.25 5.59
C HIS A 104 1.10 3.90 5.47
N LEU A 105 0.65 2.98 6.31
CA LEU A 105 -0.74 2.54 6.43
C LEU A 105 -1.16 2.59 7.90
N THR A 106 -2.46 2.71 8.14
CA THR A 106 -3.02 2.46 9.45
C THR A 106 -3.48 1.01 9.52
N ILE A 107 -2.97 0.27 10.49
CA ILE A 107 -3.42 -1.07 10.80
C ILE A 107 -4.00 -1.11 12.22
N SER A 108 -4.96 -2.00 12.44
CA SER A 108 -5.48 -2.23 13.79
C SER A 108 -4.40 -2.86 14.66
N VAL A 109 -4.25 -2.37 15.87
CA VAL A 109 -3.28 -2.88 16.85
C VAL A 109 -3.90 -4.01 17.65
N GLU A 110 -5.17 -3.87 17.99
CA GLU A 110 -5.93 -4.82 18.81
C GLU A 110 -7.32 -5.03 18.27
N ASN A 111 -7.95 -6.15 18.64
CA ASN A 111 -9.34 -6.45 18.39
C ASN A 111 -10.02 -6.67 19.71
N TYR A 112 -11.19 -6.08 19.87
CA TYR A 112 -12.07 -6.32 21.03
C TYR A 112 -13.31 -7.06 20.57
N GLU A 113 -13.76 -7.99 21.37
CA GLU A 113 -15.12 -8.47 21.28
C GLU A 113 -16.04 -7.38 21.84
N PRO A 114 -17.10 -6.98 21.14
CA PRO A 114 -18.04 -6.01 21.69
C PRO A 114 -18.69 -6.60 22.94
N VAL A 115 -18.77 -5.79 23.98
CA VAL A 115 -19.52 -6.18 25.19
C VAL A 115 -20.98 -6.35 24.76
N GLN A 116 -21.44 -7.59 24.72
CA GLN A 116 -22.83 -7.88 24.42
C GLN A 116 -23.71 -7.30 25.53
N PRO A 117 -24.77 -6.55 25.19
CA PRO A 117 -25.69 -6.08 26.20
C PRO A 117 -26.31 -7.31 26.89
N VAL A 118 -26.14 -7.40 28.20
CA VAL A 118 -26.80 -8.43 29.01
C VAL A 118 -28.28 -8.10 29.03
N ILE A 119 -29.08 -8.87 28.31
CA ILE A 119 -30.55 -8.73 28.36
C ILE A 119 -30.98 -9.24 29.74
N PRO A 120 -31.63 -8.42 30.55
CA PRO A 120 -32.14 -8.86 31.85
C PRO A 120 -33.01 -10.11 31.69
N PRO A 121 -32.90 -11.09 32.62
CA PRO A 121 -33.64 -12.35 32.52
C PRO A 121 -35.15 -12.14 32.40
N ARG A 122 -35.71 -11.06 32.92
CA ARG A 122 -37.12 -10.68 32.85
C ARG A 122 -37.62 -10.45 31.42
N LEU A 123 -36.77 -9.86 30.54
CA LEU A 123 -37.13 -9.65 29.13
C LEU A 123 -37.00 -10.93 28.30
N GLN A 124 -36.25 -11.92 28.77
CA GLN A 124 -36.16 -13.24 28.13
C GLN A 124 -37.43 -14.09 28.38
N MET A 125 -38.15 -13.85 29.48
CA MET A 125 -39.37 -14.61 29.83
C MET A 125 -40.66 -14.09 29.20
N GLU A 126 -40.70 -12.84 28.71
CA GLU A 126 -41.91 -12.21 28.18
C GLU A 126 -42.12 -12.42 26.66
N GLY A 127 -41.49 -13.41 26.05
CA GLY A 127 -41.71 -13.73 24.64
C GLY A 127 -41.18 -12.70 23.64
N TYR A 128 -40.40 -11.72 24.10
CA TYR A 128 -39.55 -10.93 23.24
C TYR A 128 -38.33 -11.79 22.85
N GLY A 129 -38.63 -12.84 22.08
CA GLY A 129 -37.59 -13.60 21.39
C GLY A 129 -36.81 -12.62 20.51
N TYR A 130 -35.50 -12.83 20.43
CA TYR A 130 -34.72 -12.17 19.38
C TYR A 130 -35.48 -12.35 18.06
N PRO A 131 -35.60 -11.31 17.22
CA PRO A 131 -36.09 -11.50 15.87
C PRO A 131 -35.37 -12.71 15.26
N ASP A 132 -36.10 -13.56 14.53
CA ASP A 132 -35.58 -14.84 13.99
C ASP A 132 -34.25 -14.72 13.22
N ASN A 133 -33.85 -13.52 12.83
CA ASN A 133 -32.58 -13.16 12.21
C ASN A 133 -31.53 -12.60 13.20
N TRP A 134 -31.83 -12.51 14.50
CA TRP A 134 -30.88 -12.11 15.51
C TRP A 134 -30.16 -13.35 16.06
N SER A 135 -29.18 -13.83 15.32
CA SER A 135 -28.26 -14.85 15.80
C SER A 135 -27.32 -14.22 16.82
N PRO A 136 -27.21 -14.78 18.04
CA PRO A 136 -26.13 -14.38 18.95
C PRO A 136 -24.74 -14.56 18.36
N ASN A 137 -24.63 -15.33 17.27
CA ASN A 137 -23.42 -15.56 16.50
C ASN A 137 -23.30 -14.65 15.25
N GLY A 138 -24.30 -13.77 15.00
CA GLY A 138 -24.34 -12.94 13.78
C GLY A 138 -23.58 -11.62 13.87
N PHE A 139 -23.17 -11.20 15.04
CA PHE A 139 -22.37 -10.00 15.25
C PHE A 139 -21.05 -10.33 15.93
N GLU A 140 -20.23 -11.17 15.30
CA GLU A 140 -18.81 -11.16 15.54
C GLU A 140 -18.18 -9.91 14.87
N GLU A 141 -18.76 -8.75 15.05
CA GLU A 141 -18.08 -7.50 14.74
C GLU A 141 -16.99 -7.29 15.80
N THR A 142 -15.83 -7.90 15.55
CA THR A 142 -14.67 -7.54 16.33
C THR A 142 -14.36 -6.07 16.12
N LEU A 143 -14.50 -5.27 17.18
CA LEU A 143 -14.12 -3.87 17.16
C LEU A 143 -12.61 -3.79 17.02
N ASN A 144 -12.16 -3.07 15.99
CA ASN A 144 -10.74 -2.88 15.75
C ASN A 144 -10.25 -1.65 16.50
N ALA A 145 -9.28 -1.82 17.40
CA ALA A 145 -8.55 -0.69 17.94
C ALA A 145 -7.45 -0.28 16.96
N TYR A 146 -7.53 0.94 16.54
CA TYR A 146 -6.49 1.56 15.73
C TYR A 146 -5.60 2.38 16.65
N GLY A 147 -4.29 2.14 16.59
CA GLY A 147 -3.32 2.99 17.22
C GLY A 147 -3.21 4.35 16.53
N ARG A 148 -2.02 4.87 16.42
CA ARG A 148 -1.78 6.11 15.68
C ARG A 148 -2.10 5.96 14.19
N ARG A 149 -2.52 7.05 13.57
CA ARG A 149 -2.70 7.10 12.11
C ARG A 149 -1.37 6.85 11.40
N ASN A 150 -1.39 6.03 10.33
CA ASN A 150 -0.22 5.64 9.55
C ASN A 150 0.88 4.99 10.41
N ASN A 151 0.47 4.12 11.35
CA ASN A 151 1.32 3.47 12.35
C ASN A 151 2.21 2.35 11.78
N TYR A 152 1.98 1.91 10.57
CA TYR A 152 2.73 0.83 9.94
C TYR A 152 3.34 1.28 8.61
N GLN A 153 4.63 1.00 8.42
CA GLN A 153 5.31 1.25 7.15
C GLN A 153 5.42 -0.05 6.36
N LEU A 154 4.95 -0.04 5.13
CA LEU A 154 5.10 -1.16 4.21
C LEU A 154 6.59 -1.45 3.94
N PRO A 155 6.95 -2.69 3.61
CA PRO A 155 8.26 -3.00 3.08
C PRO A 155 8.59 -2.15 1.85
N PRO A 156 9.89 -1.89 1.60
CA PRO A 156 10.29 -1.04 0.50
C PRO A 156 9.89 -1.63 -0.87
N TYR A 157 9.51 -0.73 -1.75
CA TYR A 157 9.29 -1.00 -3.16
C TYR A 157 10.63 -0.95 -3.89
N HIS A 158 10.96 -1.96 -4.69
CA HIS A 158 12.05 -1.85 -5.66
C HIS A 158 11.81 -2.75 -6.87
N ARG A 159 12.35 -2.31 -8.02
CA ARG A 159 12.12 -2.94 -9.31
C ARG A 159 13.31 -2.72 -10.23
N LEU A 160 13.65 -3.74 -10.98
CA LEU A 160 14.60 -3.67 -12.07
C LEU A 160 13.87 -3.94 -13.39
N ASP A 161 14.02 -3.03 -14.34
CA ASP A 161 13.54 -3.19 -15.70
C ASP A 161 14.76 -3.28 -16.61
N VAL A 162 14.76 -4.20 -17.56
CA VAL A 162 15.84 -4.37 -18.53
C VAL A 162 15.26 -4.43 -19.93
N GLY A 163 16.04 -3.97 -20.91
CA GLY A 163 15.60 -3.98 -22.29
C GLY A 163 16.74 -3.98 -23.29
N VAL A 164 16.41 -4.38 -24.50
CA VAL A 164 17.29 -4.37 -25.66
C VAL A 164 16.59 -3.64 -26.80
N ILE A 165 17.29 -2.70 -27.42
CA ILE A 165 16.84 -1.99 -28.61
C ILE A 165 17.74 -2.42 -29.77
N ILE A 166 17.13 -2.91 -30.84
CA ILE A 166 17.82 -3.36 -32.05
C ILE A 166 17.36 -2.50 -33.22
N CYS A 167 18.28 -1.69 -33.75
CA CYS A 167 18.05 -0.83 -34.89
C CYS A 167 18.63 -1.49 -36.17
N ARG A 168 17.80 -1.69 -37.19
CA ARG A 168 18.21 -2.26 -38.47
C ARG A 168 17.98 -1.22 -39.60
N PRO A 169 19.03 -0.53 -40.05
CA PRO A 169 18.91 0.37 -41.20
C PRO A 169 18.61 -0.44 -42.45
N LYS A 170 17.66 0.04 -43.25
CA LYS A 170 17.24 -0.53 -44.55
C LYS A 170 17.62 0.42 -45.68
N ALA A 171 17.48 -0.03 -46.91
CA ALA A 171 17.68 0.79 -48.07
C ALA A 171 16.74 2.01 -48.11
N ARG A 172 17.16 3.10 -48.74
CA ARG A 172 16.36 4.34 -48.93
C ARG A 172 16.07 5.07 -47.62
N GLY A 173 16.97 5.03 -46.62
CA GLY A 173 16.83 5.76 -45.35
C GLY A 173 15.80 5.18 -44.39
N ARG A 174 15.22 4.04 -44.65
CA ARG A 174 14.25 3.36 -43.79
C ARG A 174 14.94 2.72 -42.60
N MET A 175 14.22 2.59 -41.47
CA MET A 175 14.75 1.99 -40.23
C MET A 175 13.73 1.07 -39.59
N GLU A 176 14.17 -0.11 -39.21
CA GLU A 176 13.40 -1.03 -38.37
C GLU A 176 13.97 -0.96 -36.94
N ILE A 177 13.10 -0.78 -35.96
CA ILE A 177 13.47 -0.73 -34.54
C ILE A 177 12.65 -1.78 -33.80
N TRP A 178 13.35 -2.75 -33.22
CA TRP A 178 12.80 -3.74 -32.31
C TRP A 178 13.17 -3.38 -30.89
N GLN A 179 12.18 -3.35 -30.00
CA GLN A 179 12.42 -3.15 -28.58
C GLN A 179 11.87 -4.36 -27.83
N VAL A 180 12.71 -5.05 -27.10
CA VAL A 180 12.35 -6.17 -26.24
C VAL A 180 12.69 -5.79 -24.82
N GLY A 181 11.72 -5.88 -23.93
CA GLY A 181 11.88 -5.46 -22.54
C GLY A 181 11.33 -6.50 -21.56
N LEU A 182 11.83 -6.45 -20.36
CA LEU A 182 11.33 -7.20 -19.22
C LEU A 182 11.14 -6.24 -18.04
N TYR A 183 9.90 -5.97 -17.71
CA TYR A 183 9.52 -5.20 -16.55
C TYR A 183 9.61 -6.09 -15.31
N ASN A 184 10.13 -5.58 -14.20
CA ASN A 184 10.33 -6.31 -12.95
C ASN A 184 11.13 -7.60 -13.14
N ALA A 185 12.33 -7.49 -13.71
CA ALA A 185 13.17 -8.60 -14.18
C ALA A 185 13.46 -9.67 -13.11
N TYR A 186 13.49 -9.33 -11.84
CA TYR A 186 13.66 -10.29 -10.74
C TYR A 186 12.33 -10.71 -10.08
N CYS A 187 11.19 -10.39 -10.71
CA CYS A 187 9.85 -10.87 -10.31
C CYS A 187 9.49 -10.59 -8.84
N ARG A 188 9.87 -9.43 -8.30
CA ARG A 188 9.52 -9.07 -6.94
C ARG A 188 8.06 -8.64 -6.85
N MET A 189 7.31 -9.32 -5.99
CA MET A 189 5.94 -8.92 -5.64
C MET A 189 6.00 -7.74 -4.67
N ASN A 190 6.07 -6.53 -5.23
CA ASN A 190 6.12 -5.31 -4.44
C ASN A 190 4.80 -5.09 -3.69
N PRO A 191 4.86 -4.60 -2.43
CA PRO A 191 3.67 -4.41 -1.62
C PRO A 191 2.79 -3.29 -2.17
N LEU A 192 1.52 -3.59 -2.44
CA LEU A 192 0.52 -2.62 -2.82
C LEU A 192 -0.34 -2.22 -1.63
N TYR A 193 -0.82 -3.20 -0.90
CA TYR A 193 -1.61 -3.02 0.31
C TYR A 193 -1.47 -4.25 1.24
N VAL A 194 -2.05 -4.12 2.43
CA VAL A 194 -2.11 -5.19 3.41
C VAL A 194 -3.57 -5.51 3.67
N ILE A 195 -3.91 -6.79 3.64
CA ILE A 195 -5.22 -7.30 4.04
C ILE A 195 -5.11 -7.97 5.39
N LYS A 196 -6.14 -7.80 6.20
CA LYS A 196 -6.32 -8.55 7.43
C LYS A 196 -6.94 -9.88 7.07
N ASP A 197 -6.26 -10.98 7.38
CA ASP A 197 -6.76 -12.33 7.20
C ASP A 197 -6.91 -12.99 8.58
N GLY A 198 -8.08 -13.58 8.82
CA GLY A 198 -8.33 -14.34 10.05
C GLY A 198 -7.87 -15.77 9.87
N ARG A 199 -6.82 -16.21 10.55
CA ARG A 199 -6.57 -17.63 10.69
C ARG A 199 -7.35 -18.17 11.88
N ARG A 200 -8.11 -19.24 11.67
CA ARG A 200 -8.66 -20.03 12.77
C ARG A 200 -7.49 -20.59 13.56
N GLY A 201 -7.27 -20.09 14.76
CA GLY A 201 -6.29 -20.65 15.70
C GLY A 201 -6.84 -21.91 16.34
N ASN A 202 -5.94 -22.76 16.85
CA ASN A 202 -6.33 -23.91 17.63
C ASN A 202 -7.02 -23.49 18.93
N TYR A 203 -8.08 -24.21 19.24
CA TYR A 203 -8.88 -24.08 20.42
C TYR A 203 -8.09 -24.38 21.70
N TYR A 204 -8.19 -23.50 22.68
CA TYR A 204 -7.82 -23.80 24.06
C TYR A 204 -9.10 -23.69 24.92
N PRO A 205 -9.66 -24.78 25.44
CA PRO A 205 -10.82 -24.70 26.31
C PRO A 205 -10.41 -24.06 27.63
N LEU A 206 -10.92 -22.85 27.88
CA LEU A 206 -10.78 -22.16 29.17
C LEU A 206 -11.79 -22.62 30.22
N SER A 207 -12.71 -23.51 29.88
CA SER A 207 -13.68 -24.10 30.79
C SER A 207 -14.19 -25.44 30.30
N ASN A 208 -14.68 -26.27 31.22
CA ASN A 208 -15.26 -27.60 30.98
C ASN A 208 -16.58 -27.61 30.19
N THR A 209 -16.94 -26.52 29.54
CA THR A 209 -18.10 -26.44 28.67
C THR A 209 -17.72 -26.70 27.20
N PRO A 210 -18.48 -27.56 26.48
CA PRO A 210 -18.15 -27.96 25.11
C PRO A 210 -18.46 -26.89 24.05
N ARG A 211 -18.40 -25.61 24.37
CA ARG A 211 -18.49 -24.55 23.36
C ARG A 211 -17.13 -24.39 22.70
N GLN A 212 -17.08 -24.69 21.42
CA GLN A 212 -15.91 -24.43 20.57
C GLN A 212 -15.74 -22.91 20.41
N SER A 213 -14.94 -22.28 21.28
CA SER A 213 -14.52 -20.90 21.06
C SER A 213 -13.30 -20.89 20.15
N TYR A 214 -13.42 -20.33 18.98
CA TYR A 214 -12.30 -20.15 18.05
C TYR A 214 -11.58 -18.86 18.41
N VAL A 215 -10.30 -18.96 18.76
CA VAL A 215 -9.47 -17.77 18.91
C VAL A 215 -9.06 -17.29 17.52
N TYR A 216 -9.62 -16.18 17.10
CA TYR A 216 -9.24 -15.51 15.86
C TYR A 216 -7.91 -14.78 16.07
N ARG A 217 -6.85 -15.23 15.43
CA ARG A 217 -5.59 -14.48 15.38
C ARG A 217 -5.55 -13.69 14.08
N PRO A 218 -5.61 -12.36 14.12
CA PRO A 218 -5.47 -11.55 12.92
C PRO A 218 -4.06 -11.72 12.35
N VAL A 219 -3.98 -12.09 11.10
CA VAL A 219 -2.74 -12.16 10.34
C VAL A 219 -2.80 -11.13 9.23
N PHE A 220 -1.79 -10.28 9.16
CA PHE A 220 -1.70 -9.32 8.07
C PHE A 220 -0.94 -9.94 6.90
N LYS A 221 -1.61 -10.04 5.75
CA LYS A 221 -1.01 -10.50 4.51
C LYS A 221 -0.70 -9.33 3.59
N GLN A 222 0.52 -9.26 3.13
CA GLN A 222 0.92 -8.32 2.10
C GLN A 222 0.45 -8.83 0.74
N VAL A 223 -0.18 -7.95 -0.04
CA VAL A 223 -0.60 -8.23 -1.41
C VAL A 223 0.29 -7.46 -2.38
N GLY A 224 0.92 -8.19 -3.30
CA GLY A 224 1.66 -7.65 -4.43
C GLY A 224 1.07 -8.20 -5.74
N ILE A 225 0.98 -7.36 -6.78
CA ILE A 225 0.18 -7.70 -7.96
C ILE A 225 1.03 -7.87 -9.22
N VAL A 226 2.21 -7.26 -9.29
CA VAL A 226 2.93 -7.14 -10.57
C VAL A 226 4.13 -8.09 -10.64
N PRO A 227 3.99 -9.22 -11.36
CA PRO A 227 5.09 -10.13 -11.65
C PRO A 227 6.05 -9.55 -12.70
N ALA A 228 6.97 -10.36 -13.19
CA ALA A 228 7.76 -10.03 -14.37
C ALA A 228 6.85 -9.99 -15.61
N ILE A 229 6.92 -8.89 -16.38
CA ILE A 229 6.09 -8.69 -17.59
C ILE A 229 7.02 -8.47 -18.78
N PRO A 230 7.05 -9.42 -19.74
CA PRO A 230 7.77 -9.21 -20.98
C PRO A 230 6.99 -8.24 -21.89
N SER A 231 7.73 -7.47 -22.68
CA SER A 231 7.20 -6.55 -23.67
C SER A 231 7.99 -6.62 -24.96
N ILE A 232 7.30 -6.48 -26.09
CA ILE A 232 7.92 -6.37 -27.41
C ILE A 232 7.24 -5.24 -28.17
N SER A 233 8.04 -4.42 -28.84
CA SER A 233 7.55 -3.34 -29.68
C SER A 233 8.34 -3.35 -30.99
N TYR A 234 7.65 -3.08 -32.09
CA TYR A 234 8.23 -2.92 -33.42
C TYR A 234 7.82 -1.58 -34.01
N THR A 235 8.81 -0.84 -34.47
CA THR A 235 8.61 0.45 -35.13
C THR A 235 9.29 0.43 -36.50
N TYR A 236 8.57 0.81 -37.52
CA TYR A 236 9.08 0.98 -38.88
C TYR A 236 9.01 2.46 -39.28
N GLN A 237 10.16 3.02 -39.68
CA GLN A 237 10.27 4.40 -40.18
C GLN A 237 10.55 4.36 -41.64
N PHE A 238 9.78 5.12 -42.44
CA PHE A 238 9.95 5.22 -43.89
C PHE A 238 10.63 6.51 -44.31
#